data_3d78cae3e40a7101ae35ad793db3284a
#
_entry.id   3d78cae3e40a7101ae35ad793db3284a
#
_cell.length_a   1.000
_cell.length_b   1.000
_cell.length_c   1.000
_cell.angle_alpha   90.00
_cell.angle_beta   90.00
_cell.angle_gamma   90.00
#
_symmetry.space_group_name_H-M   'P 1'
#
loop_
_entity.id
_entity.type
_entity.pdbx_description
1 polymer ?
#
loop_
_entity_poly.entity_id
_entity_poly.type
_entity_poly.pdbx_seq_one_letter_code
_entity_poly.pdbx_strand_id
1 'polypeptide(L)'
;MKITKLEIKNYRTFEDVEIDFDDYYSAICGQNDAGKSNIVRALRAVLREDNIYGRARRHSISALRDYPRWKDIKDSEKVVSVSIELTIFKEADAGVFEFYLDYLDLELGDDESLCLKLNSKWCDSISSTEVTAVLNGQVFEGIKAQEIHKKVQSSILIHNSTEIESRASFTGFLQEFSQQYSAELNKMTSSLQKSLARIAKSQKEEVSGLLSKLNSNLKVGITVPDMSFDRLPYNLSLGDSKMEVDLDDWGSGTKNRTMIFLTLLKARQVSESVTSAEKMTPILIIEEPESFLHPSAQAEFGRVLQQISNEFGVQVITTTHSPYMLNQSSPESNILLERTVKSKHLRETQKVDTSGENWMEPFGVVLGLANEEFQPWREIFFSESKSHLLVEGKTDKEYFELLRQDCHGINRLDFQGDIFAYDGCGNLKNPTLLNFLKSKSKDLVVTFDIDVVSDVAPTLERHGFEKNKSYVVVGVNKAGSRSIEGLIPDSYKNTVNANNPELVQQGIHGTKEEQKTAKNTLKGLYLKEFREKAEPNSNDYAEFYKLVKTLNKAFR
;
A
#
# COMPACT_ATOMS: atom_id res chain seq x y z
N MET A 1 -18.64 3.83 7.11
CA MET A 1 -19.24 3.41 5.83
C MET A 1 -18.19 2.70 5.00
N LYS A 2 -18.60 1.67 4.24
CA LYS A 2 -17.69 0.84 3.44
C LYS A 2 -18.35 0.48 2.12
N ILE A 3 -17.62 0.60 1.00
CA ILE A 3 -18.02 -0.02 -0.27
C ILE A 3 -17.75 -1.51 -0.13
N THR A 4 -18.74 -2.34 -0.42
CA THR A 4 -18.61 -3.80 -0.41
C THR A 4 -18.57 -4.36 -1.83
N LYS A 5 -19.24 -3.70 -2.78
CA LYS A 5 -19.31 -4.18 -4.15
C LYS A 5 -19.42 -3.05 -5.17
N LEU A 6 -18.79 -3.24 -6.32
CA LEU A 6 -18.86 -2.35 -7.48
C LEU A 6 -19.16 -3.18 -8.73
N GLU A 7 -20.23 -2.84 -9.44
CA GLU A 7 -20.55 -3.41 -10.75
C GLU A 7 -20.48 -2.31 -11.81
N ILE A 8 -19.75 -2.55 -12.89
CA ILE A 8 -19.60 -1.59 -14.00
C ILE A 8 -19.99 -2.27 -15.31
N LYS A 9 -20.94 -1.68 -16.05
CA LYS A 9 -21.38 -2.19 -17.34
C LYS A 9 -21.24 -1.13 -18.44
N ASN A 10 -20.63 -1.54 -19.54
CA ASN A 10 -20.45 -0.73 -20.76
C ASN A 10 -19.77 0.63 -20.51
N TYR A 11 -18.76 0.67 -19.64
CA TYR A 11 -18.04 1.90 -19.34
C TYR A 11 -16.58 1.83 -19.78
N ARG A 12 -16.21 2.59 -20.80
CA ARG A 12 -14.85 2.72 -21.35
C ARG A 12 -14.21 1.37 -21.70
N THR A 13 -13.38 0.83 -20.79
CA THR A 13 -12.70 -0.45 -20.99
C THR A 13 -13.48 -1.63 -20.41
N PHE A 14 -14.52 -1.39 -19.64
CA PHE A 14 -15.33 -2.40 -19.00
C PHE A 14 -16.58 -2.71 -19.81
N GLU A 15 -16.79 -3.99 -20.13
CA GLU A 15 -18.05 -4.48 -20.68
C GLU A 15 -19.02 -4.90 -19.58
N ASP A 16 -18.56 -5.77 -18.68
CA ASP A 16 -19.27 -6.21 -17.49
C ASP A 16 -18.23 -6.69 -16.48
N VAL A 17 -18.02 -5.94 -15.41
CA VAL A 17 -17.04 -6.25 -14.36
C VAL A 17 -17.66 -6.05 -13.00
N GLU A 18 -17.43 -7.01 -12.13
CA GLU A 18 -17.84 -7.03 -10.74
C GLU A 18 -16.61 -7.10 -9.85
N ILE A 19 -16.56 -6.22 -8.83
CA ILE A 19 -15.45 -6.10 -7.89
C ILE A 19 -16.01 -6.10 -6.49
N ASP A 20 -15.55 -7.03 -5.66
CA ASP A 20 -15.85 -7.11 -4.25
C ASP A 20 -14.71 -6.46 -3.44
N PHE A 21 -15.06 -5.78 -2.35
CA PHE A 21 -14.13 -5.12 -1.44
C PHE A 21 -14.33 -5.70 -0.02
N ASP A 22 -13.53 -6.69 0.32
CA ASP A 22 -13.72 -7.47 1.54
C ASP A 22 -13.11 -6.82 2.79
N ASP A 23 -12.05 -6.02 2.65
CA ASP A 23 -11.29 -5.45 3.75
C ASP A 23 -11.32 -3.91 3.77
N TYR A 24 -10.77 -3.30 4.81
CA TYR A 24 -10.57 -1.85 4.92
C TYR A 24 -9.48 -1.34 3.96
N TYR A 25 -8.53 -2.17 3.56
CA TYR A 25 -7.53 -1.82 2.57
C TYR A 25 -7.65 -2.74 1.35
N SER A 26 -7.88 -2.15 0.19
CA SER A 26 -7.93 -2.88 -1.09
C SER A 26 -6.99 -2.26 -2.12
N ALA A 27 -6.27 -3.12 -2.85
CA ALA A 27 -5.35 -2.71 -3.89
C ALA A 27 -5.84 -3.14 -5.28
N ILE A 28 -6.07 -2.17 -6.18
CA ILE A 28 -6.43 -2.40 -7.57
C ILE A 28 -5.15 -2.32 -8.41
N CYS A 29 -4.71 -3.46 -8.90
CA CYS A 29 -3.46 -3.63 -9.63
C CYS A 29 -3.69 -3.95 -11.11
N GLY A 30 -2.73 -3.66 -11.95
CA GLY A 30 -2.76 -3.97 -13.38
C GLY A 30 -1.74 -3.16 -14.16
N GLN A 31 -1.47 -3.55 -15.40
CA GLN A 31 -0.61 -2.79 -16.31
C GLN A 31 -1.15 -1.39 -16.59
N ASN A 32 -0.33 -0.57 -17.26
CA ASN A 32 -0.80 0.69 -17.82
C ASN A 32 -1.99 0.41 -18.77
N ASP A 33 -2.99 1.28 -18.72
CA ASP A 33 -4.22 1.16 -19.51
C ASP A 33 -5.12 -0.05 -19.18
N ALA A 34 -4.85 -0.80 -18.12
CA ALA A 34 -5.71 -1.88 -17.63
C ALA A 34 -7.06 -1.39 -17.09
N GLY A 35 -7.29 -0.10 -16.95
CA GLY A 35 -8.58 0.45 -16.53
C GLY A 35 -8.67 0.86 -15.05
N LYS A 36 -7.59 0.81 -14.27
CA LYS A 36 -7.56 1.21 -12.85
C LYS A 36 -8.17 2.59 -12.60
N SER A 37 -7.72 3.62 -13.30
CA SER A 37 -8.27 4.99 -13.18
C SER A 37 -9.72 5.10 -13.68
N ASN A 38 -10.22 4.16 -14.49
CA ASN A 38 -11.63 4.14 -14.87
C ASN A 38 -12.52 3.69 -13.70
N ILE A 39 -12.04 2.79 -12.83
CA ILE A 39 -12.73 2.43 -11.58
C ILE A 39 -12.84 3.66 -10.67
N VAL A 40 -11.72 4.38 -10.46
CA VAL A 40 -11.74 5.61 -9.63
C VAL A 40 -12.72 6.64 -10.18
N ARG A 41 -12.75 6.81 -11.52
CA ARG A 41 -13.70 7.72 -12.16
C ARG A 41 -15.16 7.27 -12.02
N ALA A 42 -15.42 5.95 -12.08
CA ALA A 42 -16.75 5.40 -11.86
C ALA A 42 -17.23 5.64 -10.42
N LEU A 43 -16.39 5.34 -9.43
CA LEU A 43 -16.66 5.64 -8.02
C LEU A 43 -16.90 7.13 -7.78
N ARG A 44 -16.06 7.98 -8.36
CA ARG A 44 -16.19 9.43 -8.30
C ARG A 44 -17.51 9.93 -8.89
N ALA A 45 -17.93 9.40 -10.03
CA ALA A 45 -19.15 9.83 -10.70
C ALA A 45 -20.42 9.52 -9.90
N VAL A 46 -20.40 8.48 -9.07
CA VAL A 46 -21.52 8.10 -8.23
C VAL A 46 -21.47 8.75 -6.85
N LEU A 47 -20.30 8.78 -6.19
CA LEU A 47 -20.18 9.12 -4.77
C LEU A 47 -19.66 10.54 -4.50
N ARG A 48 -19.30 11.32 -5.52
CA ARG A 48 -18.85 12.69 -5.33
C ARG A 48 -19.85 13.70 -5.88
N GLU A 49 -20.14 14.71 -5.07
CA GLU A 49 -20.90 15.87 -5.53
C GLU A 49 -20.01 16.77 -6.39
N ASP A 50 -20.30 16.84 -7.70
CA ASP A 50 -19.54 17.67 -8.66
C ASP A 50 -20.02 19.14 -8.67
N ASN A 51 -20.34 19.69 -7.52
CA ASN A 51 -21.06 20.96 -7.40
C ASN A 51 -20.19 22.16 -7.02
N ILE A 52 -18.95 22.29 -7.46
CA ILE A 52 -18.23 23.56 -7.20
C ILE A 52 -17.50 24.06 -8.45
N TYR A 53 -18.00 25.17 -9.00
CA TYR A 53 -17.33 26.08 -9.93
C TYR A 53 -16.89 25.53 -11.30
N GLY A 54 -17.82 25.12 -12.15
CA GLY A 54 -17.58 25.03 -13.60
C GLY A 54 -16.60 23.96 -14.11
N ARG A 55 -15.91 23.21 -13.25
CA ARG A 55 -15.03 22.09 -13.59
C ARG A 55 -15.74 20.73 -13.63
N ALA A 56 -16.98 20.67 -13.18
CA ALA A 56 -17.81 19.48 -13.05
C ALA A 56 -17.96 18.65 -14.33
N ARG A 57 -18.00 19.30 -15.49
CA ARG A 57 -18.22 18.62 -16.79
C ARG A 57 -17.10 17.65 -17.21
N ARG A 58 -15.89 17.73 -16.64
CA ARG A 58 -14.77 16.84 -17.01
C ARG A 58 -14.87 15.44 -16.42
N HIS A 59 -15.62 15.25 -15.36
CA HIS A 59 -15.70 13.99 -14.61
C HIS A 59 -17.06 13.30 -14.72
N SER A 60 -18.09 13.95 -15.29
CA SER A 60 -19.38 13.31 -15.53
C SER A 60 -19.27 12.21 -16.59
N ILE A 61 -19.95 11.10 -16.37
CA ILE A 61 -20.09 10.02 -17.35
C ILE A 61 -21.08 10.46 -18.44
N SER A 62 -20.73 10.15 -19.69
CA SER A 62 -21.61 10.32 -20.87
C SER A 62 -21.66 9.02 -21.63
N ALA A 63 -22.86 8.49 -21.87
CA ALA A 63 -23.01 7.26 -22.65
C ALA A 63 -22.37 7.36 -24.03
N LEU A 64 -22.49 8.47 -24.73
CA LEU A 64 -21.89 8.68 -26.06
C LEU A 64 -20.36 8.63 -26.02
N ARG A 65 -19.75 9.30 -25.05
CA ARG A 65 -18.29 9.42 -24.95
C ARG A 65 -17.63 8.21 -24.33
N ASP A 66 -18.26 7.63 -23.29
CA ASP A 66 -17.65 6.67 -22.38
C ASP A 66 -18.10 5.22 -22.65
N TYR A 67 -18.96 4.98 -23.64
CA TYR A 67 -19.33 3.63 -24.09
C TYR A 67 -18.11 2.93 -24.73
N PRO A 68 -17.95 1.60 -24.62
CA PRO A 68 -16.86 0.85 -25.24
C PRO A 68 -16.78 1.07 -26.75
N ARG A 69 -15.67 1.65 -27.24
CA ARG A 69 -15.53 2.11 -28.64
C ARG A 69 -15.45 0.97 -29.66
N TRP A 70 -15.22 -0.25 -29.23
CA TRP A 70 -15.17 -1.42 -30.10
C TRP A 70 -16.52 -2.09 -30.32
N LYS A 71 -17.57 -1.61 -29.63
CA LYS A 71 -18.95 -2.06 -29.83
C LYS A 71 -19.63 -1.13 -30.83
N ASP A 72 -20.04 -1.69 -31.95
CA ASP A 72 -20.79 -0.95 -33.00
C ASP A 72 -22.30 -1.02 -32.65
N ILE A 73 -22.77 -0.07 -31.88
CA ILE A 73 -24.16 0.06 -31.43
C ILE A 73 -24.63 1.49 -31.73
N LYS A 74 -25.91 1.64 -32.10
CA LYS A 74 -26.51 2.96 -32.32
C LYS A 74 -26.44 3.82 -31.07
N ASP A 75 -26.23 5.10 -31.26
CA ASP A 75 -26.08 6.05 -30.14
C ASP A 75 -27.29 6.02 -29.19
N SER A 76 -28.50 5.86 -29.70
CA SER A 76 -29.74 5.74 -28.91
C SER A 76 -29.84 4.48 -28.03
N GLU A 77 -29.00 3.48 -28.28
CA GLU A 77 -28.97 2.21 -27.53
C GLU A 77 -27.81 2.14 -26.54
N LYS A 78 -26.95 3.16 -26.51
CA LYS A 78 -25.80 3.22 -25.61
C LYS A 78 -26.26 3.52 -24.19
N VAL A 79 -26.05 2.56 -23.30
CA VAL A 79 -26.31 2.70 -21.87
C VAL A 79 -25.07 2.30 -21.11
N VAL A 80 -24.60 3.21 -20.25
CA VAL A 80 -23.54 2.94 -19.27
C VAL A 80 -24.21 2.82 -17.90
N SER A 81 -23.84 1.81 -17.11
CA SER A 81 -24.32 1.67 -15.75
C SER A 81 -23.20 1.40 -14.76
N VAL A 82 -23.35 1.98 -13.57
CA VAL A 82 -22.49 1.74 -12.42
C VAL A 82 -23.38 1.48 -11.22
N SER A 83 -23.16 0.36 -10.56
CA SER A 83 -23.85 -0.03 -9.32
C SER A 83 -22.83 -0.15 -8.18
N ILE A 84 -23.13 0.43 -7.03
CA ILE A 84 -22.28 0.42 -5.85
C ILE A 84 -23.11 -0.07 -4.67
N GLU A 85 -22.57 -1.05 -3.93
CA GLU A 85 -23.13 -1.47 -2.65
C GLU A 85 -22.29 -0.90 -1.51
N LEU A 86 -22.99 -0.30 -0.53
CA LEU A 86 -22.42 0.34 0.64
C LEU A 86 -22.97 -0.30 1.91
N THR A 87 -22.10 -0.56 2.86
CA THR A 87 -22.51 -0.84 4.24
C THR A 87 -22.35 0.42 5.07
N ILE A 88 -23.42 0.84 5.73
CA ILE A 88 -23.50 2.04 6.58
C ILE A 88 -23.66 1.57 8.01
N PHE A 89 -22.74 1.95 8.89
CA PHE A 89 -22.68 1.48 10.28
C PHE A 89 -23.37 2.48 11.22
N LYS A 90 -24.21 1.97 12.13
CA LYS A 90 -25.01 2.78 13.06
C LYS A 90 -24.17 3.76 13.88
N GLU A 91 -23.05 3.31 14.45
CA GLU A 91 -22.19 4.16 15.28
C GLU A 91 -21.26 5.06 14.46
N ALA A 92 -20.61 4.49 13.44
CA ALA A 92 -19.61 5.20 12.66
C ALA A 92 -20.22 6.21 11.68
N ASP A 93 -21.43 5.97 11.21
CA ASP A 93 -22.13 6.76 10.19
C ASP A 93 -23.49 7.26 10.68
N ALA A 94 -23.60 7.59 11.96
CA ALA A 94 -24.87 7.94 12.61
C ALA A 94 -25.68 9.01 11.85
N GLY A 95 -25.01 10.00 11.26
CA GLY A 95 -25.69 11.06 10.52
C GLY A 95 -26.35 10.61 9.21
N VAL A 96 -25.85 9.54 8.59
CA VAL A 96 -26.46 8.93 7.41
C VAL A 96 -27.50 7.90 7.84
N PHE A 97 -27.18 7.13 8.85
CA PHE A 97 -28.02 6.06 9.38
C PHE A 97 -29.35 6.64 9.93
N GLU A 98 -29.30 7.62 10.82
CA GLU A 98 -30.45 8.30 11.39
C GLU A 98 -31.30 9.01 10.30
N PHE A 99 -30.63 9.68 9.35
CA PHE A 99 -31.33 10.32 8.23
C PHE A 99 -32.18 9.32 7.43
N TYR A 100 -31.69 8.12 7.15
CA TYR A 100 -32.46 7.14 6.38
C TYR A 100 -33.60 6.56 7.20
N LEU A 101 -33.44 6.36 8.50
CA LEU A 101 -34.52 5.92 9.37
C LEU A 101 -35.67 6.93 9.38
N ASP A 102 -35.33 8.20 9.61
CA ASP A 102 -36.33 9.26 9.71
C ASP A 102 -36.99 9.58 8.35
N TYR A 103 -36.18 9.68 7.29
CA TYR A 103 -36.69 10.07 5.95
C TYR A 103 -37.55 9.00 5.29
N LEU A 104 -37.25 7.73 5.55
CA LEU A 104 -37.92 6.60 4.91
C LEU A 104 -38.90 5.88 5.82
N ASP A 105 -39.05 6.36 7.07
CA ASP A 105 -39.92 5.74 8.11
C ASP A 105 -39.63 4.22 8.25
N LEU A 106 -38.32 3.89 8.35
CA LEU A 106 -37.86 2.51 8.43
C LEU A 106 -37.79 2.07 9.89
N GLU A 107 -38.52 1.03 10.23
CA GLU A 107 -38.33 0.29 11.49
C GLU A 107 -37.21 -0.74 11.29
N LEU A 108 -36.08 -0.53 11.91
CA LEU A 108 -35.01 -1.51 12.00
C LEU A 108 -35.07 -2.15 13.38
N GLY A 109 -34.94 -3.48 13.40
CA GLY A 109 -34.69 -4.21 14.63
C GLY A 109 -33.34 -3.82 15.25
N ASP A 110 -32.67 -4.78 15.93
CA ASP A 110 -31.35 -4.58 16.53
C ASP A 110 -30.18 -4.52 15.51
N ASP A 111 -30.48 -4.21 14.23
CA ASP A 111 -29.46 -4.19 13.18
C ASP A 111 -28.49 -3.01 13.37
N GLU A 112 -27.19 -3.32 13.44
CA GLU A 112 -26.11 -2.34 13.61
C GLU A 112 -25.64 -1.73 12.28
N SER A 113 -26.16 -2.17 11.14
CA SER A 113 -25.77 -1.69 9.81
C SER A 113 -26.92 -1.73 8.80
N LEU A 114 -26.82 -0.85 7.78
CA LEU A 114 -27.72 -0.78 6.61
C LEU A 114 -26.93 -1.17 5.36
N CYS A 115 -27.54 -1.96 4.48
CA CYS A 115 -27.02 -2.23 3.15
C CYS A 115 -27.73 -1.32 2.13
N LEU A 116 -26.97 -0.46 1.47
CA LEU A 116 -27.44 0.44 0.43
C LEU A 116 -26.83 0.08 -0.92
N LYS A 117 -27.65 -0.28 -1.91
CA LYS A 117 -27.23 -0.44 -3.31
C LYS A 117 -27.73 0.74 -4.14
N LEU A 118 -26.79 1.45 -4.76
CA LEU A 118 -27.06 2.57 -5.66
C LEU A 118 -26.82 2.11 -7.10
N ASN A 119 -27.81 2.25 -7.96
CA ASN A 119 -27.69 1.96 -9.38
C ASN A 119 -27.83 3.27 -10.17
N SER A 120 -26.78 3.67 -10.86
CA SER A 120 -26.76 4.86 -11.72
C SER A 120 -26.65 4.45 -13.17
N LYS A 121 -27.53 4.97 -14.03
CA LYS A 121 -27.55 4.72 -15.47
C LYS A 121 -27.46 6.02 -16.23
N TRP A 122 -26.63 6.06 -17.24
CA TRP A 122 -26.47 7.16 -18.18
C TRP A 122 -26.89 6.69 -19.57
N CYS A 123 -27.91 7.36 -20.12
CA CYS A 123 -28.46 7.11 -21.44
C CYS A 123 -28.13 8.28 -22.37
N ASP A 124 -28.31 8.10 -23.68
CA ASP A 124 -27.84 9.01 -24.74
C ASP A 124 -28.45 10.41 -24.71
N SER A 125 -29.71 10.53 -24.42
CA SER A 125 -30.41 11.79 -24.64
C SER A 125 -30.34 12.72 -23.43
N ILE A 126 -29.32 13.53 -23.33
CA ILE A 126 -29.28 14.66 -22.40
C ILE A 126 -29.01 14.26 -20.93
N SER A 127 -27.78 14.05 -20.56
CA SER A 127 -27.30 14.12 -19.15
C SER A 127 -28.27 13.66 -18.03
N SER A 128 -29.27 12.85 -18.33
CA SER A 128 -30.18 12.27 -17.36
C SER A 128 -29.55 11.03 -16.75
N THR A 129 -29.07 11.18 -15.55
CA THR A 129 -28.69 10.04 -14.73
C THR A 129 -29.97 9.50 -14.08
N GLU A 130 -30.34 8.29 -14.45
CA GLU A 130 -31.37 7.55 -13.72
C GLU A 130 -30.71 6.90 -12.50
N VAL A 131 -31.21 7.23 -11.31
CA VAL A 131 -30.73 6.64 -10.06
C VAL A 131 -31.85 5.80 -9.45
N THR A 132 -31.54 4.56 -9.12
CA THR A 132 -32.37 3.73 -8.24
C THR A 132 -31.57 3.35 -7.00
N ALA A 133 -32.21 3.33 -5.85
CA ALA A 133 -31.62 2.95 -4.58
C ALA A 133 -32.35 1.73 -4.00
N VAL A 134 -31.59 0.77 -3.49
CA VAL A 134 -32.12 -0.37 -2.73
C VAL A 134 -31.52 -0.29 -1.33
N LEU A 135 -32.37 -0.13 -0.33
CA LEU A 135 -31.95 -0.06 1.06
C LEU A 135 -32.61 -1.20 1.84
N ASN A 136 -31.81 -2.09 2.41
CA ASN A 136 -32.24 -3.31 3.07
C ASN A 136 -33.31 -4.10 2.28
N GLY A 137 -33.10 -4.23 0.96
CA GLY A 137 -34.01 -4.94 0.07
C GLY A 137 -35.23 -4.15 -0.43
N GLN A 138 -35.49 -2.95 0.11
CA GLN A 138 -36.56 -2.09 -0.37
C GLN A 138 -36.06 -1.19 -1.51
N VAL A 139 -36.80 -1.17 -2.63
CA VAL A 139 -36.45 -0.41 -3.84
C VAL A 139 -37.08 0.98 -3.80
N PHE A 140 -36.26 2.00 -4.09
CA PHE A 140 -36.68 3.39 -4.20
C PHE A 140 -36.32 3.94 -5.59
N GLU A 141 -37.19 4.73 -6.15
CA GLU A 141 -37.05 5.34 -7.47
C GLU A 141 -37.44 6.85 -7.42
N GLY A 142 -37.09 7.58 -8.49
CA GLY A 142 -37.40 8.98 -8.64
C GLY A 142 -36.82 9.89 -7.56
N ILE A 143 -37.61 10.79 -6.99
CA ILE A 143 -37.11 11.79 -6.02
C ILE A 143 -36.55 11.15 -4.75
N LYS A 144 -37.16 10.08 -4.23
CA LYS A 144 -36.66 9.39 -3.05
C LYS A 144 -35.27 8.77 -3.30
N ALA A 145 -35.05 8.12 -4.43
CA ALA A 145 -33.74 7.57 -4.79
C ALA A 145 -32.69 8.68 -4.93
N GLN A 146 -33.05 9.83 -5.48
CA GLN A 146 -32.13 10.97 -5.61
C GLN A 146 -31.72 11.54 -4.24
N GLU A 147 -32.66 11.68 -3.29
CA GLU A 147 -32.32 12.16 -1.94
C GLU A 147 -31.48 11.16 -1.16
N ILE A 148 -31.76 9.85 -1.29
CA ILE A 148 -30.90 8.78 -0.72
C ILE A 148 -29.48 8.88 -1.30
N HIS A 149 -29.36 9.01 -2.62
CA HIS A 149 -28.09 9.15 -3.29
C HIS A 149 -27.33 10.41 -2.85
N LYS A 150 -28.02 11.54 -2.80
CA LYS A 150 -27.46 12.83 -2.40
C LYS A 150 -26.84 12.78 -0.98
N LYS A 151 -27.44 12.03 -0.06
CA LYS A 151 -26.94 11.93 1.32
C LYS A 151 -25.57 11.27 1.41
N VAL A 152 -25.23 10.33 0.51
CA VAL A 152 -23.92 9.67 0.45
C VAL A 152 -22.97 10.31 -0.58
N GLN A 153 -23.41 11.30 -1.34
CA GLN A 153 -22.50 12.14 -2.11
C GLN A 153 -21.55 12.87 -1.16
N SER A 154 -20.32 13.07 -1.58
CA SER A 154 -19.23 13.59 -0.74
C SER A 154 -18.66 12.60 0.30
N SER A 155 -19.09 11.34 0.24
CA SER A 155 -18.54 10.27 1.10
C SER A 155 -17.14 9.82 0.73
N ILE A 156 -16.57 10.27 -0.38
CA ILE A 156 -15.24 9.87 -0.83
C ILE A 156 -14.25 11.04 -0.79
N LEU A 157 -13.04 10.73 -0.32
CA LEU A 157 -11.87 11.58 -0.44
C LEU A 157 -10.94 10.98 -1.50
N ILE A 158 -10.53 11.75 -2.49
CA ILE A 158 -9.65 11.27 -3.58
C ILE A 158 -8.33 12.00 -3.50
N HIS A 159 -7.24 11.23 -3.41
CA HIS A 159 -5.87 11.71 -3.49
C HIS A 159 -5.21 11.15 -4.76
N ASN A 160 -4.74 12.04 -5.63
CA ASN A 160 -3.98 11.66 -6.82
C ASN A 160 -2.52 12.05 -6.62
N SER A 161 -1.65 11.06 -6.49
CA SER A 161 -0.22 11.26 -6.23
C SER A 161 0.51 11.98 -7.36
N THR A 162 0.01 11.91 -8.59
CA THR A 162 0.65 12.57 -9.76
C THR A 162 0.27 14.05 -9.91
N GLU A 163 -0.76 14.54 -9.21
CA GLU A 163 -1.25 15.92 -9.31
C GLU A 163 -0.75 16.86 -8.20
N ILE A 164 0.20 16.42 -7.36
CA ILE A 164 0.68 17.15 -6.16
C ILE A 164 1.52 18.39 -6.46
N GLU A 165 1.88 18.63 -7.71
CA GLU A 165 2.87 19.67 -8.06
C GLU A 165 2.41 21.14 -7.86
N SER A 166 1.15 21.40 -7.49
CA SER A 166 0.70 22.79 -7.32
C SER A 166 0.64 23.20 -5.85
N ARG A 167 1.35 24.27 -5.51
CA ARG A 167 1.26 24.99 -4.21
C ARG A 167 -0.19 25.27 -3.79
N ALA A 168 -1.08 25.46 -4.78
CA ALA A 168 -2.51 25.66 -4.58
C ALA A 168 -3.24 24.43 -4.02
N SER A 169 -2.78 23.21 -4.31
CA SER A 169 -3.39 21.99 -3.80
C SER A 169 -3.13 21.81 -2.31
N PHE A 170 -1.91 22.12 -1.87
CA PHE A 170 -1.52 21.97 -0.47
C PHE A 170 -2.18 23.02 0.42
N THR A 171 -2.13 24.30 0.02
CA THR A 171 -2.81 25.36 0.76
C THR A 171 -4.34 25.18 0.78
N GLY A 172 -4.92 24.69 -0.30
CA GLY A 172 -6.35 24.33 -0.35
C GLY A 172 -6.69 23.21 0.63
N PHE A 173 -5.87 22.17 0.71
CA PHE A 173 -6.04 21.08 1.66
C PHE A 173 -5.94 21.56 3.12
N LEU A 174 -4.91 22.35 3.47
CA LEU A 174 -4.79 22.92 4.81
C LEU A 174 -5.96 23.85 5.14
N GLN A 175 -6.50 24.56 4.17
CA GLN A 175 -7.68 25.40 4.33
C GLN A 175 -8.92 24.56 4.66
N GLU A 176 -9.17 23.46 3.93
CA GLU A 176 -10.26 22.54 4.24
C GLU A 176 -10.08 21.90 5.61
N PHE A 177 -8.87 21.47 5.95
CA PHE A 177 -8.54 20.90 7.26
C PHE A 177 -8.81 21.90 8.40
N SER A 178 -8.57 23.20 8.16
CA SER A 178 -8.78 24.26 9.14
C SER A 178 -10.22 24.72 9.28
N GLN A 179 -11.11 24.44 8.31
CA GLN A 179 -12.51 24.87 8.35
C GLN A 179 -13.26 24.34 9.57
N GLN A 180 -12.93 23.14 10.06
CA GLN A 180 -13.53 22.59 11.28
C GLN A 180 -13.26 23.43 12.54
N TYR A 181 -12.15 24.20 12.56
CA TYR A 181 -11.81 25.12 13.65
C TYR A 181 -12.33 26.53 13.43
N SER A 182 -13.02 26.78 12.31
CA SER A 182 -13.50 28.12 11.93
C SER A 182 -14.40 28.77 12.98
N ALA A 183 -15.23 28.00 13.64
CA ALA A 183 -16.11 28.49 14.70
C ALA A 183 -15.34 28.99 15.95
N GLU A 184 -14.27 28.28 16.35
CA GLU A 184 -13.39 28.71 17.44
C GLU A 184 -12.55 29.93 17.06
N LEU A 185 -11.98 29.90 15.86
CA LEU A 185 -11.23 31.02 15.31
C LEU A 185 -12.08 32.29 15.19
N ASN A 186 -13.31 32.17 14.71
CA ASN A 186 -14.24 33.29 14.62
C ASN A 186 -14.62 33.87 16.01
N LYS A 187 -14.71 33.03 17.05
CA LYS A 187 -14.89 33.51 18.42
C LYS A 187 -13.65 34.27 18.91
N MET A 188 -12.45 33.73 18.66
CA MET A 188 -11.17 34.39 19.04
C MET A 188 -10.99 35.71 18.28
N THR A 189 -11.22 35.74 16.97
CA THR A 189 -11.12 36.96 16.14
C THR A 189 -12.13 38.02 16.56
N SER A 190 -13.38 37.65 16.85
CA SER A 190 -14.37 38.58 17.32
C SER A 190 -14.02 39.21 18.68
N SER A 191 -13.39 38.42 19.57
CA SER A 191 -12.88 38.91 20.85
C SER A 191 -11.71 39.89 20.68
N LEU A 192 -10.76 39.54 19.80
CA LEU A 192 -9.62 40.41 19.46
C LEU A 192 -10.08 41.71 18.80
N GLN A 193 -11.02 41.64 17.86
CA GLN A 193 -11.55 42.81 17.16
C GLN A 193 -12.29 43.78 18.12
N LYS A 194 -13.06 43.22 19.09
CA LYS A 194 -13.69 44.04 20.16
C LYS A 194 -12.62 44.74 21.04
N SER A 195 -11.53 44.04 21.36
CA SER A 195 -10.45 44.62 22.15
C SER A 195 -9.70 45.71 21.38
N LEU A 196 -9.38 45.52 20.09
CA LEU A 196 -8.78 46.53 19.23
C LEU A 196 -9.70 47.72 19.02
N ALA A 197 -11.01 47.52 18.84
CA ALA A 197 -11.97 48.58 18.73
C ALA A 197 -12.02 49.47 20.01
N ARG A 198 -11.90 48.82 21.19
CA ARG A 198 -11.82 49.57 22.48
C ARG A 198 -10.55 50.39 22.59
N ILE A 199 -9.39 49.84 22.21
CA ILE A 199 -8.12 50.57 22.19
C ILE A 199 -8.16 51.74 21.20
N ALA A 200 -8.68 51.49 19.97
CA ALA A 200 -8.82 52.49 18.94
C ALA A 200 -9.75 53.67 19.39
N LYS A 201 -10.82 53.32 20.11
CA LYS A 201 -11.71 54.34 20.68
C LYS A 201 -11.00 55.23 21.73
N SER A 202 -10.27 54.62 22.65
CA SER A 202 -9.47 55.34 23.65
C SER A 202 -8.44 56.27 22.98
N GLN A 203 -7.69 55.77 22.02
CA GLN A 203 -6.71 56.58 21.28
C GLN A 203 -7.34 57.70 20.47
N LYS A 204 -8.51 57.44 19.88
CA LYS A 204 -9.28 58.50 19.19
C LYS A 204 -9.68 59.63 20.12
N GLU A 205 -10.15 59.31 21.34
CA GLU A 205 -10.51 60.30 22.36
C GLU A 205 -9.31 61.13 22.82
N GLU A 206 -8.17 60.49 23.04
CA GLU A 206 -6.90 61.19 23.43
C GLU A 206 -6.44 62.13 22.32
N VAL A 207 -6.32 61.65 21.07
CA VAL A 207 -5.89 62.49 19.93
C VAL A 207 -6.87 63.59 19.65
N SER A 208 -8.17 63.34 19.76
CA SER A 208 -9.22 64.39 19.62
C SER A 208 -9.08 65.45 20.70
N GLY A 209 -8.80 65.06 21.96
CA GLY A 209 -8.54 65.96 23.07
C GLY A 209 -7.31 66.85 22.85
N LEU A 210 -6.27 66.32 22.24
CA LEU A 210 -5.07 67.11 21.87
C LEU A 210 -5.34 68.05 20.70
N LEU A 211 -6.06 67.62 19.66
CA LEU A 211 -6.39 68.46 18.49
C LEU A 211 -7.37 69.57 18.81
N SER A 212 -8.28 69.38 19.79
CA SER A 212 -9.18 70.43 20.24
C SER A 212 -8.47 71.62 20.84
N LYS A 213 -7.21 71.51 21.26
CA LYS A 213 -6.37 72.60 21.74
C LYS A 213 -5.77 73.47 20.59
N LEU A 214 -5.88 72.96 19.35
CA LEU A 214 -5.35 73.62 18.14
C LEU A 214 -6.55 74.20 17.37
N ASN A 215 -7.21 75.12 17.68
CA ASN A 215 -8.29 75.85 16.95
C ASN A 215 -8.63 75.30 15.54
N SER A 216 -8.68 74.03 15.38
CA SER A 216 -8.89 73.29 14.10
C SER A 216 -10.13 72.43 14.17
N ASN A 217 -11.00 72.52 13.15
CA ASN A 217 -12.20 71.68 13.00
C ASN A 217 -11.90 70.26 12.49
N LEU A 218 -10.73 69.71 12.82
CA LEU A 218 -10.31 68.36 12.37
C LEU A 218 -10.99 67.29 13.22
N LYS A 219 -11.59 66.29 12.54
CA LYS A 219 -12.15 65.09 13.18
C LYS A 219 -11.19 63.91 13.01
N VAL A 220 -10.86 63.26 14.13
CA VAL A 220 -10.02 62.03 14.10
C VAL A 220 -10.91 60.84 13.76
N GLY A 221 -10.50 60.07 12.74
CA GLY A 221 -11.04 58.79 12.42
C GLY A 221 -9.97 57.72 12.66
N ILE A 222 -10.27 56.68 13.45
CA ILE A 222 -9.47 55.48 13.55
C ILE A 222 -10.37 54.31 13.12
N THR A 223 -9.92 53.59 12.08
CA THR A 223 -10.63 52.44 11.54
C THR A 223 -9.91 51.18 11.95
N VAL A 224 -10.56 50.27 12.57
CA VAL A 224 -10.06 48.90 12.80
C VAL A 224 -10.48 48.08 11.61
N PRO A 225 -9.54 47.52 10.85
CA PRO A 225 -9.90 46.65 9.72
C PRO A 225 -10.61 45.41 10.21
N ASP A 226 -11.53 44.88 9.38
CA ASP A 226 -12.16 43.59 9.64
C ASP A 226 -11.12 42.48 9.62
N MET A 227 -11.05 41.73 10.70
CA MET A 227 -10.16 40.60 10.83
C MET A 227 -10.97 39.34 10.57
N SER A 228 -10.91 38.80 9.38
CA SER A 228 -11.35 37.46 9.06
C SER A 228 -10.13 36.60 8.75
N PHE A 229 -10.01 35.47 9.40
CA PHE A 229 -9.03 34.46 9.01
C PHE A 229 -9.72 33.44 8.11
N ASP A 230 -9.66 33.67 6.82
CA ASP A 230 -10.10 32.68 5.83
C ASP A 230 -9.13 31.49 5.76
N ARG A 231 -7.95 31.63 6.35
CA ARG A 231 -6.88 30.62 6.38
C ARG A 231 -6.13 30.67 7.71
N LEU A 232 -5.80 29.49 8.25
CA LEU A 232 -4.86 29.43 9.37
C LEU A 232 -3.48 29.88 8.90
N PRO A 233 -2.85 30.85 9.60
CA PRO A 233 -1.54 31.38 9.20
C PRO A 233 -0.40 30.48 9.71
N TYR A 234 -0.42 29.18 9.36
CA TYR A 234 0.68 28.28 9.66
C TYR A 234 1.10 27.49 8.41
N ASN A 235 2.38 27.17 8.35
CA ASN A 235 2.96 26.27 7.38
C ASN A 235 3.27 24.94 8.07
N LEU A 236 3.25 23.86 7.30
CA LEU A 236 3.69 22.55 7.78
C LEU A 236 5.17 22.39 7.48
N SER A 237 5.97 22.21 8.51
CA SER A 237 7.38 21.86 8.40
C SER A 237 7.62 20.42 8.87
N LEU A 238 8.60 19.77 8.29
CA LEU A 238 9.08 18.45 8.70
C LEU A 238 10.57 18.56 9.04
N GLY A 239 10.98 17.89 10.09
CA GLY A 239 12.38 17.92 10.48
C GLY A 239 12.67 17.06 11.70
N ASP A 240 13.88 17.19 12.19
CA ASP A 240 14.33 16.60 13.44
C ASP A 240 14.56 17.68 14.50
N SER A 241 15.14 17.30 15.64
CA SER A 241 15.44 18.24 16.74
C SER A 241 16.44 19.36 16.39
N LYS A 242 17.05 19.33 15.21
CA LYS A 242 18.10 20.28 14.80
C LYS A 242 17.74 21.11 13.58
N MET A 243 16.85 20.62 12.73
CA MET A 243 16.51 21.25 11.47
C MET A 243 15.02 21.01 11.15
N GLU A 244 14.31 22.10 10.87
CA GLU A 244 12.95 22.08 10.31
C GLU A 244 13.00 22.67 8.91
N VAL A 245 12.33 22.00 7.97
CA VAL A 245 12.25 22.40 6.56
C VAL A 245 10.77 22.45 6.19
N ASP A 246 10.38 23.52 5.51
CA ASP A 246 9.00 23.66 5.02
C ASP A 246 8.65 22.47 4.12
N LEU A 247 7.42 21.93 4.25
CA LEU A 247 7.01 20.79 3.45
C LEU A 247 7.16 21.03 1.95
N ASP A 248 7.01 22.30 1.52
CA ASP A 248 7.17 22.68 0.12
C ASP A 248 8.61 22.51 -0.42
N ASP A 249 9.60 22.48 0.45
CA ASP A 249 11.01 22.28 0.08
C ASP A 249 11.45 20.82 0.12
N TRP A 250 10.57 19.90 0.54
CA TRP A 250 10.84 18.46 0.54
C TRP A 250 10.63 17.85 -0.85
N GLY A 251 11.29 16.70 -1.10
CA GLY A 251 11.08 15.91 -2.31
C GLY A 251 9.65 15.39 -2.45
N SER A 252 9.20 15.20 -3.69
CA SER A 252 7.83 14.78 -4.04
C SER A 252 7.35 13.54 -3.28
N GLY A 253 8.22 12.56 -3.04
CA GLY A 253 7.85 11.35 -2.29
C GLY A 253 7.49 11.62 -0.81
N THR A 254 8.21 12.52 -0.14
CA THR A 254 7.91 12.92 1.24
C THR A 254 6.61 13.74 1.28
N LYS A 255 6.45 14.68 0.37
CA LYS A 255 5.21 15.45 0.21
C LYS A 255 4.00 14.53 0.03
N ASN A 256 4.10 13.59 -0.90
CA ASN A 256 3.02 12.64 -1.21
C ASN A 256 2.58 11.85 0.03
N ARG A 257 3.52 11.20 0.72
CA ARG A 257 3.22 10.45 1.95
C ARG A 257 2.57 11.31 3.01
N THR A 258 3.09 12.51 3.24
CA THR A 258 2.55 13.45 4.23
C THR A 258 1.12 13.84 3.88
N MET A 259 0.84 14.14 2.62
CA MET A 259 -0.51 14.47 2.15
C MET A 259 -1.50 13.32 2.32
N ILE A 260 -1.08 12.09 2.02
CA ILE A 260 -1.90 10.90 2.22
C ILE A 260 -2.22 10.72 3.71
N PHE A 261 -1.24 10.86 4.61
CA PHE A 261 -1.48 10.76 6.05
C PHE A 261 -2.38 11.87 6.57
N LEU A 262 -2.23 13.10 6.09
CA LEU A 262 -3.13 14.19 6.46
C LEU A 262 -4.57 13.92 5.98
N THR A 263 -4.73 13.33 4.79
CA THR A 263 -6.06 12.94 4.29
C THR A 263 -6.69 11.83 5.14
N LEU A 264 -5.90 10.86 5.58
CA LEU A 264 -6.35 9.82 6.53
C LEU A 264 -6.75 10.41 7.89
N LEU A 265 -5.96 11.34 8.41
CA LEU A 265 -6.31 12.06 9.65
C LEU A 265 -7.61 12.85 9.52
N LYS A 266 -7.82 13.52 8.37
CA LYS A 266 -9.09 14.19 8.07
C LYS A 266 -10.26 13.19 8.05
N ALA A 267 -10.09 12.05 7.40
CA ALA A 267 -11.12 11.01 7.36
C ALA A 267 -11.47 10.51 8.78
N ARG A 268 -10.47 10.27 9.60
CA ARG A 268 -10.66 9.88 11.00
C ARG A 268 -11.38 10.97 11.80
N GLN A 269 -11.01 12.24 11.67
CA GLN A 269 -11.64 13.34 12.39
C GLN A 269 -13.11 13.50 12.03
N VAL A 270 -13.47 13.30 10.76
CA VAL A 270 -14.88 13.31 10.32
C VAL A 270 -15.65 12.15 10.95
N SER A 271 -15.05 10.95 11.03
CA SER A 271 -15.68 9.79 11.65
C SER A 271 -15.85 9.92 13.17
N GLU A 272 -14.96 10.68 13.83
CA GLU A 272 -14.99 10.95 15.28
C GLU A 272 -15.79 12.21 15.65
N SER A 273 -16.37 12.94 14.67
CA SER A 273 -17.07 14.19 14.92
C SER A 273 -18.26 14.00 15.88
N VAL A 274 -18.41 14.95 16.80
CA VAL A 274 -19.37 14.86 17.94
C VAL A 274 -20.83 15.15 17.50
N THR A 275 -21.03 15.77 16.34
CA THR A 275 -22.36 16.07 15.81
C THR A 275 -22.92 14.87 15.05
N SER A 276 -23.88 14.15 15.65
CA SER A 276 -24.49 12.96 15.05
C SER A 276 -25.07 13.21 13.67
N ALA A 277 -25.64 14.39 13.43
CA ALA A 277 -26.29 14.73 12.16
C ALA A 277 -25.37 14.78 10.93
N GLU A 278 -24.07 14.95 11.12
CA GLU A 278 -23.07 15.04 10.04
C GLU A 278 -22.07 13.88 10.06
N LYS A 279 -22.19 12.98 11.04
CA LYS A 279 -21.26 11.88 11.20
C LYS A 279 -21.36 10.87 10.05
N MET A 280 -20.32 10.80 9.25
CA MET A 280 -20.21 9.89 8.11
C MET A 280 -18.72 9.58 7.88
N THR A 281 -18.35 8.31 7.99
CA THR A 281 -16.97 7.88 7.76
C THR A 281 -16.63 7.93 6.27
N PRO A 282 -15.71 8.80 5.82
CA PRO A 282 -15.37 8.87 4.41
C PRO A 282 -14.54 7.68 3.96
N ILE A 283 -14.64 7.35 2.67
CA ILE A 283 -13.86 6.35 1.99
C ILE A 283 -12.71 7.06 1.28
N LEU A 284 -11.47 6.61 1.47
CA LEU A 284 -10.30 7.22 0.86
C LEU A 284 -9.87 6.43 -0.38
N ILE A 285 -9.81 7.12 -1.52
CA ILE A 285 -9.28 6.57 -2.77
C ILE A 285 -7.94 7.22 -3.06
N ILE A 286 -6.89 6.41 -3.23
CA ILE A 286 -5.53 6.90 -3.51
C ILE A 286 -5.06 6.34 -4.85
N GLU A 287 -4.78 7.22 -5.80
CA GLU A 287 -4.16 6.82 -7.07
C GLU A 287 -2.65 6.83 -6.93
N GLU A 288 -2.04 5.68 -7.18
CA GLU A 288 -0.59 5.43 -7.21
C GLU A 288 0.16 5.95 -5.97
N PRO A 289 -0.17 5.49 -4.75
CA PRO A 289 0.47 5.95 -3.51
C PRO A 289 1.99 5.75 -3.51
N GLU A 290 2.51 4.82 -4.29
CA GLU A 290 3.93 4.53 -4.47
C GLU A 290 4.68 5.56 -5.32
N SER A 291 3.99 6.45 -6.02
CA SER A 291 4.61 7.44 -6.89
C SER A 291 5.64 8.28 -6.16
N PHE A 292 6.79 8.51 -6.82
CA PHE A 292 7.96 9.22 -6.28
C PHE A 292 8.66 8.55 -5.08
N LEU A 293 8.29 7.30 -4.72
CA LEU A 293 8.94 6.57 -3.65
C LEU A 293 9.97 5.57 -4.19
N HIS A 294 11.12 5.53 -3.53
CA HIS A 294 12.06 4.43 -3.75
C HIS A 294 11.40 3.10 -3.33
N PRO A 295 11.61 1.98 -4.04
CA PRO A 295 10.96 0.70 -3.75
C PRO A 295 11.03 0.24 -2.29
N SER A 296 12.15 0.51 -1.59
CA SER A 296 12.26 0.21 -0.15
C SER A 296 11.25 1.00 0.71
N ALA A 297 11.01 2.26 0.35
CA ALA A 297 10.03 3.10 1.02
C ALA A 297 8.58 2.73 0.64
N GLN A 298 8.37 2.15 -0.55
CA GLN A 298 7.06 1.64 -0.97
C GLN A 298 6.58 0.49 -0.07
N ALA A 299 7.47 -0.47 0.23
CA ALA A 299 7.13 -1.61 1.08
C ALA A 299 6.75 -1.20 2.51
N GLU A 300 7.52 -0.28 3.10
CA GLU A 300 7.20 0.28 4.41
C GLU A 300 5.88 1.05 4.37
N PHE A 301 5.70 1.90 3.37
CA PHE A 301 4.53 2.74 3.23
C PHE A 301 3.25 1.92 3.00
N GLY A 302 3.30 0.88 2.14
CA GLY A 302 2.17 -0.03 1.92
C GLY A 302 1.72 -0.71 3.22
N ARG A 303 2.67 -1.24 4.01
CA ARG A 303 2.37 -1.84 5.30
C ARG A 303 1.74 -0.85 6.28
N VAL A 304 2.27 0.37 6.35
CA VAL A 304 1.75 1.41 7.25
C VAL A 304 0.34 1.85 6.83
N LEU A 305 0.07 2.00 5.52
CA LEU A 305 -1.28 2.31 5.02
C LEU A 305 -2.30 1.24 5.41
N GLN A 306 -1.95 -0.04 5.24
CA GLN A 306 -2.81 -1.16 5.64
C GLN A 306 -3.10 -1.15 7.14
N GLN A 307 -2.08 -0.93 7.96
CA GLN A 307 -2.24 -0.87 9.41
C GLN A 307 -3.15 0.30 9.82
N ILE A 308 -2.89 1.51 9.31
CA ILE A 308 -3.64 2.72 9.67
C ILE A 308 -5.10 2.64 9.19
N SER A 309 -5.38 2.07 8.01
CA SER A 309 -6.75 1.91 7.53
C SER A 309 -7.59 1.06 8.49
N ASN A 310 -7.03 -0.02 8.99
CA ASN A 310 -7.68 -0.88 9.98
C ASN A 310 -7.83 -0.19 11.35
N GLU A 311 -6.76 0.47 11.84
CA GLU A 311 -6.79 1.18 13.13
C GLU A 311 -7.82 2.32 13.15
N PHE A 312 -7.96 3.04 12.05
CA PHE A 312 -8.89 4.18 11.95
C PHE A 312 -10.31 3.77 11.53
N GLY A 313 -10.51 2.52 11.10
CA GLY A 313 -11.79 2.07 10.53
C GLY A 313 -12.19 2.85 9.26
N VAL A 314 -11.20 3.34 8.51
CA VAL A 314 -11.38 4.09 7.25
C VAL A 314 -11.03 3.19 6.08
N GLN A 315 -11.98 2.96 5.19
CA GLN A 315 -11.71 2.18 3.99
C GLN A 315 -10.78 2.95 3.04
N VAL A 316 -9.69 2.29 2.65
CA VAL A 316 -8.69 2.80 1.71
C VAL A 316 -8.68 1.91 0.46
N ILE A 317 -8.97 2.49 -0.69
CA ILE A 317 -8.90 1.83 -2.00
C ILE A 317 -7.74 2.47 -2.76
N THR A 318 -6.73 1.67 -3.11
CA THR A 318 -5.57 2.16 -3.86
C THR A 318 -5.55 1.62 -5.28
N THR A 319 -5.11 2.44 -6.24
CA THR A 319 -4.66 1.93 -7.55
C THR A 319 -3.15 1.90 -7.56
N THR A 320 -2.56 0.80 -8.01
CA THR A 320 -1.11 0.62 -7.91
C THR A 320 -0.52 -0.18 -9.07
N HIS A 321 0.75 0.09 -9.36
CA HIS A 321 1.63 -0.74 -10.20
C HIS A 321 2.69 -1.47 -9.36
N SER A 322 2.69 -1.26 -8.05
CA SER A 322 3.71 -1.79 -7.15
C SER A 322 3.23 -3.03 -6.41
N PRO A 323 3.99 -4.13 -6.46
CA PRO A 323 3.69 -5.32 -5.66
C PRO A 323 3.77 -5.06 -4.15
N TYR A 324 4.46 -4.00 -3.75
CA TYR A 324 4.62 -3.61 -2.35
C TYR A 324 3.35 -3.01 -1.73
N MET A 325 2.41 -2.58 -2.58
CA MET A 325 1.11 -2.04 -2.15
C MET A 325 0.03 -3.12 -2.00
N LEU A 326 0.32 -4.37 -2.38
CA LEU A 326 -0.63 -5.47 -2.23
C LEU A 326 -0.85 -5.82 -0.76
N ASN A 327 -2.09 -6.13 -0.40
CA ASN A 327 -2.47 -6.59 0.93
C ASN A 327 -2.03 -8.04 1.12
N GLN A 328 -0.99 -8.25 1.92
CA GLN A 328 -0.45 -9.58 2.21
C GLN A 328 -1.26 -10.32 3.29
N SER A 329 -2.04 -9.58 4.08
CA SER A 329 -2.83 -10.15 5.18
C SER A 329 -4.18 -10.66 4.73
N SER A 330 -4.75 -10.03 3.68
CA SER A 330 -6.03 -10.38 3.05
C SER A 330 -5.81 -10.43 1.53
N PRO A 331 -5.33 -11.55 0.98
CA PRO A 331 -5.04 -11.69 -0.45
C PRO A 331 -6.25 -11.39 -1.35
N GLU A 332 -7.45 -11.74 -0.91
CA GLU A 332 -8.73 -11.52 -1.59
C GLU A 332 -9.06 -10.04 -1.80
N SER A 333 -8.47 -9.15 -1.00
CA SER A 333 -8.63 -7.69 -1.14
C SER A 333 -7.80 -7.09 -2.28
N ASN A 334 -6.98 -7.90 -2.97
CA ASN A 334 -6.19 -7.47 -4.10
C ASN A 334 -6.92 -7.78 -5.41
N ILE A 335 -7.22 -6.77 -6.17
CA ILE A 335 -7.95 -6.85 -7.43
C ILE A 335 -6.94 -6.71 -8.58
N LEU A 336 -6.79 -7.75 -9.38
CA LEU A 336 -5.95 -7.71 -10.58
C LEU A 336 -6.81 -7.45 -11.82
N LEU A 337 -6.44 -6.42 -12.56
CA LEU A 337 -7.08 -6.07 -13.82
C LEU A 337 -6.13 -6.33 -15.00
N GLU A 338 -6.65 -6.98 -16.00
CA GLU A 338 -5.96 -7.20 -17.26
C GLU A 338 -6.82 -6.77 -18.43
N ARG A 339 -6.19 -6.19 -19.45
CA ARG A 339 -6.86 -5.80 -20.66
C ARG A 339 -6.66 -6.84 -21.75
N THR A 340 -7.74 -7.39 -22.26
CA THR A 340 -7.69 -8.40 -23.31
C THR A 340 -7.21 -7.82 -24.64
N VAL A 341 -6.51 -8.64 -25.42
CA VAL A 341 -6.05 -8.30 -26.79
C VAL A 341 -6.68 -9.26 -27.78
N LYS A 342 -7.44 -8.72 -28.73
CA LYS A 342 -8.06 -9.52 -29.79
C LYS A 342 -7.67 -8.97 -31.16
N SER A 343 -7.07 -9.80 -31.99
CA SER A 343 -6.59 -9.40 -33.34
C SER A 343 -5.65 -8.18 -33.28
N LYS A 344 -4.72 -8.12 -32.34
CA LYS A 344 -3.79 -7.00 -32.08
C LYS A 344 -4.43 -5.69 -31.59
N HIS A 345 -5.71 -5.68 -31.28
CA HIS A 345 -6.41 -4.52 -30.72
C HIS A 345 -6.77 -4.75 -29.27
N LEU A 346 -6.56 -3.72 -28.44
CA LEU A 346 -7.00 -3.71 -27.05
C LEU A 346 -8.54 -3.75 -26.99
N ARG A 347 -9.07 -4.60 -26.11
CA ARG A 347 -10.50 -4.83 -25.91
C ARG A 347 -10.90 -4.54 -24.47
N GLU A 348 -11.80 -5.35 -23.94
CA GLU A 348 -12.33 -5.20 -22.58
C GLU A 348 -11.27 -5.44 -21.50
N THR A 349 -11.47 -4.78 -20.39
CA THR A 349 -10.78 -5.07 -19.12
C THR A 349 -11.53 -6.14 -18.36
N GLN A 350 -10.83 -7.13 -17.86
CA GLN A 350 -11.36 -8.23 -17.06
C GLN A 350 -10.67 -8.23 -15.68
N LYS A 351 -11.41 -8.66 -14.65
CA LYS A 351 -10.85 -9.05 -13.36
C LYS A 351 -10.22 -10.42 -13.53
N VAL A 352 -8.95 -10.54 -13.22
CA VAL A 352 -8.22 -11.82 -13.24
C VAL A 352 -8.53 -12.56 -11.94
N ASP A 353 -8.81 -13.87 -12.06
CA ASP A 353 -8.98 -14.71 -10.90
C ASP A 353 -7.65 -14.94 -10.17
N THR A 354 -7.61 -14.58 -8.90
CA THR A 354 -6.43 -14.68 -8.03
C THR A 354 -6.69 -15.59 -6.81
N SER A 355 -7.73 -16.42 -6.85
CA SER A 355 -8.14 -17.28 -5.74
C SER A 355 -7.34 -18.59 -5.60
N GLY A 356 -6.33 -18.82 -6.44
CA GLY A 356 -5.48 -20.02 -6.40
C GLY A 356 -4.50 -20.06 -5.23
N GLU A 357 -3.90 -21.23 -4.97
CA GLU A 357 -2.88 -21.43 -3.93
C GLU A 357 -1.72 -20.43 -4.05
N ASN A 358 -1.35 -20.04 -5.28
CA ASN A 358 -0.34 -19.04 -5.59
C ASN A 358 -0.98 -17.71 -6.03
N TRP A 359 -1.79 -17.09 -5.18
CA TRP A 359 -2.52 -15.86 -5.49
C TRP A 359 -1.66 -14.70 -6.04
N MET A 360 -0.37 -14.63 -5.67
CA MET A 360 0.55 -13.60 -6.15
C MET A 360 1.11 -13.86 -7.56
N GLU A 361 1.02 -15.09 -8.07
CA GLU A 361 1.61 -15.43 -9.37
C GLU A 361 1.02 -14.61 -10.53
N PRO A 362 -0.31 -14.45 -10.67
CA PRO A 362 -0.89 -13.57 -11.68
C PRO A 362 -0.40 -12.11 -11.57
N PHE A 363 -0.27 -11.59 -10.34
CA PHE A 363 0.28 -10.25 -10.11
C PHE A 363 1.73 -10.16 -10.57
N GLY A 364 2.55 -11.17 -10.27
CA GLY A 364 3.94 -11.23 -10.70
C GLY A 364 4.11 -11.19 -12.22
N VAL A 365 3.27 -11.91 -12.94
CA VAL A 365 3.26 -11.90 -14.42
C VAL A 365 2.88 -10.51 -14.93
N VAL A 366 1.79 -9.94 -14.46
CA VAL A 366 1.27 -8.64 -14.92
C VAL A 366 2.21 -7.49 -14.56
N LEU A 367 2.88 -7.56 -13.42
CA LEU A 367 3.83 -6.53 -12.97
C LEU A 367 5.25 -6.70 -13.56
N GLY A 368 5.45 -7.69 -14.42
CA GLY A 368 6.74 -7.95 -15.06
C GLY A 368 7.79 -8.60 -14.17
N LEU A 369 7.40 -9.13 -13.01
CA LEU A 369 8.30 -9.85 -12.09
C LEU A 369 8.66 -11.26 -12.60
N ALA A 370 7.99 -11.72 -13.66
CA ALA A 370 8.28 -12.99 -14.32
C ALA A 370 9.54 -12.94 -15.23
N ASN A 371 10.17 -11.78 -15.38
CA ASN A 371 11.38 -11.61 -16.19
C ASN A 371 12.58 -12.37 -15.59
N GLU A 372 13.52 -12.80 -16.45
CA GLU A 372 14.69 -13.60 -16.07
C GLU A 372 15.53 -12.96 -14.96
N GLU A 373 15.57 -11.63 -14.89
CA GLU A 373 16.30 -10.88 -13.85
C GLU A 373 15.75 -11.10 -12.43
N PHE A 374 14.49 -11.50 -12.31
CA PHE A 374 13.81 -11.77 -11.04
C PHE A 374 13.69 -13.27 -10.73
N GLN A 375 14.18 -14.15 -11.60
CA GLN A 375 14.07 -15.60 -11.42
C GLN A 375 14.59 -16.14 -10.07
N PRO A 376 15.73 -15.66 -9.52
CA PRO A 376 16.22 -16.14 -8.23
C PRO A 376 15.28 -15.85 -7.05
N TRP A 377 14.43 -14.85 -7.21
CA TRP A 377 13.53 -14.34 -6.17
C TRP A 377 12.09 -14.76 -6.35
N ARG A 378 11.77 -15.34 -7.50
CA ARG A 378 10.41 -15.74 -7.87
C ARG A 378 9.79 -16.68 -6.82
N GLU A 379 10.52 -17.69 -6.39
CA GLU A 379 10.06 -18.65 -5.38
C GLU A 379 9.69 -17.95 -4.06
N ILE A 380 10.51 -17.00 -3.61
CA ILE A 380 10.26 -16.24 -2.37
C ILE A 380 9.07 -15.29 -2.53
N PHE A 381 8.97 -14.65 -3.69
CA PHE A 381 7.91 -13.71 -3.97
C PHE A 381 6.52 -14.38 -3.91
N PHE A 382 6.44 -15.61 -4.40
CA PHE A 382 5.20 -16.40 -4.45
C PHE A 382 5.00 -17.34 -3.26
N SER A 383 5.95 -17.43 -2.32
CA SER A 383 5.79 -18.26 -1.13
C SER A 383 4.68 -17.73 -0.22
N GLU A 384 3.82 -18.62 0.25
CA GLU A 384 2.78 -18.34 1.25
C GLU A 384 3.33 -18.35 2.69
N SER A 385 4.52 -18.89 2.87
CA SER A 385 5.16 -18.97 4.18
C SER A 385 5.47 -17.58 4.73
N LYS A 386 5.30 -17.40 6.03
CA LYS A 386 5.67 -16.18 6.75
C LYS A 386 7.09 -16.23 7.34
N SER A 387 7.75 -17.38 7.27
CA SER A 387 9.08 -17.61 7.81
C SER A 387 10.03 -18.14 6.72
N HIS A 388 11.17 -17.50 6.54
CA HIS A 388 12.09 -17.81 5.44
C HIS A 388 13.54 -17.91 5.91
N LEU A 389 14.21 -18.94 5.40
CA LEU A 389 15.66 -19.11 5.50
C LEU A 389 16.29 -18.89 4.12
N LEU A 390 17.09 -17.85 3.98
CA LEU A 390 17.83 -17.57 2.74
C LEU A 390 19.22 -18.18 2.82
N VAL A 391 19.59 -18.94 1.80
CA VAL A 391 20.86 -19.65 1.69
C VAL A 391 21.57 -19.27 0.40
N GLU A 392 22.92 -19.43 0.34
CA GLU A 392 23.69 -18.91 -0.77
C GLU A 392 23.43 -19.63 -2.10
N GLY A 393 23.28 -20.95 -2.08
CA GLY A 393 23.11 -21.75 -3.27
C GLY A 393 22.19 -22.96 -3.08
N LYS A 394 21.93 -23.67 -4.20
CA LYS A 394 21.10 -24.89 -4.19
C LYS A 394 21.68 -26.01 -3.32
N THR A 395 23.01 -26.17 -3.33
CA THR A 395 23.68 -27.17 -2.48
C THR A 395 23.49 -26.85 -1.00
N ASP A 396 23.54 -25.55 -0.62
CA ASP A 396 23.30 -25.12 0.76
C ASP A 396 21.86 -25.46 1.15
N LYS A 397 20.87 -25.20 0.28
CA LYS A 397 19.46 -25.58 0.50
C LYS A 397 19.33 -27.07 0.81
N GLU A 398 20.02 -27.93 0.04
CA GLU A 398 19.98 -29.39 0.26
C GLU A 398 20.55 -29.79 1.62
N TYR A 399 21.64 -29.12 2.10
CA TYR A 399 22.16 -29.35 3.46
C TYR A 399 21.16 -28.98 4.53
N PHE A 400 20.51 -27.83 4.42
CA PHE A 400 19.54 -27.41 5.41
C PHE A 400 18.27 -28.27 5.38
N GLU A 401 17.82 -28.72 4.20
CA GLU A 401 16.73 -29.69 4.09
C GLU A 401 17.09 -31.05 4.71
N LEU A 402 18.35 -31.50 4.55
CA LEU A 402 18.83 -32.69 5.25
C LEU A 402 18.75 -32.51 6.77
N LEU A 403 19.17 -31.36 7.30
CA LEU A 403 19.18 -31.07 8.73
C LEU A 403 17.78 -30.87 9.34
N ARG A 404 16.74 -30.67 8.51
CA ARG A 404 15.33 -30.62 8.96
C ARG A 404 14.72 -31.98 9.22
N GLN A 405 15.33 -33.06 8.74
CA GLN A 405 14.76 -34.41 8.84
C GLN A 405 14.66 -34.87 10.30
N ASP A 406 13.60 -35.62 10.59
CA ASP A 406 13.31 -36.11 11.94
C ASP A 406 14.38 -37.04 12.53
N CYS A 407 15.21 -37.66 11.66
CA CYS A 407 16.33 -38.51 12.09
C CYS A 407 17.37 -37.79 12.97
N HIS A 408 17.43 -36.45 12.92
CA HIS A 408 18.34 -35.63 13.76
C HIS A 408 17.76 -35.35 15.17
N GLY A 409 16.51 -35.72 15.43
CA GLY A 409 15.89 -35.60 16.75
C GLY A 409 15.96 -34.17 17.31
N ILE A 410 16.52 -34.02 18.51
CA ILE A 410 16.64 -32.71 19.18
C ILE A 410 17.63 -31.76 18.50
N ASN A 411 18.50 -32.26 17.64
CA ASN A 411 19.52 -31.49 16.91
C ASN A 411 19.02 -31.07 15.52
N ARG A 412 17.78 -31.37 15.15
CA ARG A 412 17.23 -30.96 13.86
C ARG A 412 17.08 -29.45 13.76
N LEU A 413 17.07 -28.95 12.55
CA LEU A 413 16.66 -27.57 12.26
C LEU A 413 15.14 -27.47 12.47
N ASP A 414 14.75 -26.91 13.62
CA ASP A 414 13.37 -26.74 14.04
C ASP A 414 12.82 -25.41 13.51
N PHE A 415 12.49 -25.40 12.22
CA PHE A 415 12.03 -24.24 11.48
C PHE A 415 10.86 -24.64 10.58
N GLN A 416 9.72 -23.97 10.75
CA GLN A 416 8.53 -24.15 9.91
C GLN A 416 8.44 -23.01 8.91
N GLY A 417 9.00 -23.20 7.74
CA GLY A 417 9.03 -22.19 6.70
C GLY A 417 9.77 -22.71 5.48
N ASP A 418 9.99 -21.84 4.50
CA ASP A 418 10.63 -22.19 3.25
C ASP A 418 12.10 -21.80 3.25
N ILE A 419 12.93 -22.66 2.61
CA ILE A 419 14.35 -22.43 2.41
C ILE A 419 14.57 -22.05 0.95
N PHE A 420 15.15 -20.85 0.71
CA PHE A 420 15.38 -20.33 -0.62
C PHE A 420 16.87 -20.09 -0.88
N ALA A 421 17.32 -20.51 -2.05
CA ALA A 421 18.65 -20.17 -2.56
C ALA A 421 18.60 -18.83 -3.30
N TYR A 422 19.45 -17.87 -2.90
CA TYR A 422 19.53 -16.56 -3.55
C TYR A 422 20.60 -16.47 -4.64
N ASP A 423 21.24 -17.59 -4.99
CA ASP A 423 22.19 -17.77 -6.11
C ASP A 423 23.31 -16.73 -6.17
N GLY A 424 23.99 -16.56 -5.02
CA GLY A 424 25.22 -15.77 -4.89
C GLY A 424 25.06 -14.41 -4.22
N CYS A 425 26.09 -14.04 -3.46
CA CYS A 425 26.11 -12.89 -2.54
C CYS A 425 25.87 -11.52 -3.20
N GLY A 426 26.05 -11.40 -4.51
CA GLY A 426 25.71 -10.18 -5.27
C GLY A 426 24.24 -9.79 -5.13
N ASN A 427 23.37 -10.79 -5.04
CA ASN A 427 21.92 -10.60 -4.93
C ASN A 427 21.48 -10.04 -3.56
N LEU A 428 22.23 -10.32 -2.49
CA LEU A 428 22.00 -9.75 -1.16
C LEU A 428 22.38 -8.26 -1.05
N LYS A 429 23.04 -7.71 -2.05
CA LYS A 429 23.43 -6.28 -2.07
C LYS A 429 22.32 -5.38 -2.59
N ASN A 430 21.16 -5.93 -2.99
CA ASN A 430 20.00 -5.15 -3.43
C ASN A 430 19.15 -4.71 -2.24
N PRO A 431 19.16 -3.39 -1.87
CA PRO A 431 18.43 -2.89 -0.71
C PRO A 431 16.91 -3.06 -0.83
N THR A 432 16.39 -2.89 -2.03
CA THR A 432 14.97 -3.01 -2.34
C THR A 432 14.45 -4.38 -1.98
N LEU A 433 15.18 -5.39 -2.42
CA LEU A 433 14.84 -6.78 -2.18
C LEU A 433 14.90 -7.14 -0.70
N LEU A 434 15.99 -6.74 -0.01
CA LEU A 434 16.13 -7.01 1.42
C LEU A 434 14.97 -6.40 2.23
N ASN A 435 14.56 -5.18 1.92
CA ASN A 435 13.44 -4.54 2.59
C ASN A 435 12.11 -5.21 2.25
N PHE A 436 11.92 -5.65 1.00
CA PHE A 436 10.75 -6.42 0.61
C PHE A 436 10.67 -7.74 1.40
N LEU A 437 11.76 -8.50 1.46
CA LEU A 437 11.82 -9.76 2.19
C LEU A 437 11.51 -9.57 3.68
N LYS A 438 12.03 -8.51 4.30
CA LYS A 438 11.69 -8.16 5.68
C LYS A 438 10.21 -7.79 5.87
N SER A 439 9.60 -7.13 4.90
CA SER A 439 8.19 -6.75 4.98
C SER A 439 7.25 -7.93 4.79
N LYS A 440 7.63 -8.87 3.92
CA LYS A 440 6.86 -10.08 3.63
C LYS A 440 6.99 -11.14 4.72
N SER A 441 8.19 -11.27 5.33
CA SER A 441 8.50 -12.33 6.27
C SER A 441 8.30 -11.86 7.71
N LYS A 442 7.62 -12.68 8.50
CA LYS A 442 7.59 -12.49 9.96
C LYS A 442 8.96 -12.82 10.55
N ASP A 443 9.52 -13.96 10.14
CA ASP A 443 10.82 -14.42 10.58
C ASP A 443 11.70 -14.64 9.34
N LEU A 444 12.77 -13.86 9.23
CA LEU A 444 13.70 -13.91 8.11
C LEU A 444 15.13 -14.08 8.64
N VAL A 445 15.76 -15.18 8.26
CA VAL A 445 17.17 -15.41 8.55
C VAL A 445 17.93 -15.61 7.26
N VAL A 446 19.05 -14.91 7.10
CA VAL A 446 19.95 -15.00 5.94
C VAL A 446 21.22 -15.73 6.35
N THR A 447 21.66 -16.70 5.54
CA THR A 447 22.96 -17.37 5.74
C THR A 447 23.89 -17.06 4.58
N PHE A 448 25.18 -16.92 4.85
CA PHE A 448 26.24 -16.77 3.86
C PHE A 448 27.59 -17.25 4.43
N ASP A 449 28.50 -17.56 3.54
CA ASP A 449 29.78 -18.14 3.88
C ASP A 449 30.74 -17.13 4.56
N ILE A 450 31.67 -17.62 5.37
CA ILE A 450 32.67 -16.78 6.07
C ILE A 450 33.52 -15.94 5.11
N ASP A 451 33.83 -16.42 3.92
CA ASP A 451 34.67 -15.74 2.96
C ASP A 451 34.07 -14.46 2.39
N VAL A 452 32.76 -14.29 2.44
CA VAL A 452 32.02 -13.10 1.95
C VAL A 452 31.54 -12.17 3.06
N VAL A 453 31.85 -12.44 4.31
CA VAL A 453 31.40 -11.64 5.49
C VAL A 453 31.76 -10.16 5.34
N SER A 454 32.99 -9.84 4.91
CA SER A 454 33.42 -8.45 4.74
C SER A 454 32.60 -7.67 3.72
N ASP A 455 32.04 -8.36 2.74
CA ASP A 455 31.28 -7.76 1.65
C ASP A 455 29.79 -7.66 1.91
N VAL A 456 29.21 -8.63 2.64
CA VAL A 456 27.76 -8.80 2.82
C VAL A 456 27.28 -8.23 4.15
N ALA A 457 27.99 -8.52 5.25
CA ALA A 457 27.53 -8.13 6.59
C ALA A 457 27.32 -6.61 6.75
N PRO A 458 28.19 -5.70 6.25
CA PRO A 458 27.95 -4.27 6.39
C PRO A 458 26.70 -3.78 5.67
N THR A 459 26.33 -4.44 4.56
CA THR A 459 25.10 -4.12 3.83
C THR A 459 23.87 -4.56 4.61
N LEU A 460 23.87 -5.80 5.10
CA LEU A 460 22.77 -6.33 5.91
C LEU A 460 22.55 -5.50 7.19
N GLU A 461 23.63 -5.15 7.89
CA GLU A 461 23.57 -4.36 9.13
C GLU A 461 22.99 -2.96 8.90
N ARG A 462 23.32 -2.29 7.77
CA ARG A 462 22.69 -1.01 7.38
C ARG A 462 21.18 -1.13 7.17
N HIS A 463 20.70 -2.29 6.78
CA HIS A 463 19.28 -2.59 6.61
C HIS A 463 18.66 -3.22 7.87
N GLY A 464 19.33 -3.11 9.01
CA GLY A 464 18.81 -3.54 10.30
C GLY A 464 18.74 -5.04 10.50
N PHE A 465 19.63 -5.80 9.84
CA PHE A 465 19.87 -7.20 10.17
C PHE A 465 20.91 -7.31 11.29
N GLU A 466 20.69 -8.22 12.23
CA GLU A 466 21.56 -8.43 13.37
C GLU A 466 22.21 -9.82 13.32
N LYS A 467 23.51 -9.88 13.64
CA LYS A 467 24.24 -11.15 13.68
C LYS A 467 23.63 -12.12 14.68
N ASN A 468 23.50 -13.39 14.29
CA ASN A 468 22.91 -14.49 15.07
C ASN A 468 21.43 -14.28 15.47
N LYS A 469 20.74 -13.31 14.87
CA LYS A 469 19.29 -13.10 15.00
C LYS A 469 18.59 -13.13 13.64
N SER A 470 19.05 -12.32 12.70
CA SER A 470 18.49 -12.23 11.34
C SER A 470 19.51 -12.55 10.25
N TYR A 471 20.79 -12.70 10.58
CA TYR A 471 21.74 -13.38 9.72
C TYR A 471 22.70 -14.26 10.50
N VAL A 472 23.12 -15.36 9.89
CA VAL A 472 24.06 -16.34 10.47
C VAL A 472 25.16 -16.65 9.46
N VAL A 473 26.40 -16.64 9.91
CA VAL A 473 27.56 -16.92 9.08
C VAL A 473 27.84 -18.42 9.11
N VAL A 474 28.06 -19.01 7.92
CA VAL A 474 28.28 -20.45 7.72
C VAL A 474 29.75 -20.74 7.48
N GLY A 475 30.25 -21.86 8.01
CA GLY A 475 31.60 -22.32 7.84
C GLY A 475 32.46 -22.23 9.11
N VAL A 476 33.69 -22.71 9.03
CA VAL A 476 34.69 -22.66 10.10
C VAL A 476 35.83 -21.75 9.66
N ASN A 477 36.34 -20.90 10.56
CA ASN A 477 37.46 -19.99 10.24
C ASN A 477 38.79 -20.74 10.14
N LYS A 478 38.86 -21.67 9.17
CA LYS A 478 40.03 -22.45 8.80
C LYS A 478 40.17 -22.44 7.27
N ALA A 479 41.36 -22.39 6.76
CA ALA A 479 41.61 -22.47 5.32
C ALA A 479 40.95 -23.72 4.72
N GLY A 480 40.18 -23.57 3.65
CA GLY A 480 39.45 -24.67 2.99
C GLY A 480 38.15 -25.09 3.69
N SER A 481 37.73 -24.42 4.79
CA SER A 481 36.51 -24.77 5.55
C SER A 481 35.58 -23.57 5.77
N ARG A 482 35.69 -22.53 4.95
CA ARG A 482 34.96 -21.27 5.11
C ARG A 482 33.54 -21.27 4.52
N SER A 483 33.15 -22.37 3.89
CA SER A 483 31.82 -22.59 3.30
C SER A 483 31.08 -23.72 4.03
N ILE A 484 29.83 -23.99 3.64
CA ILE A 484 29.01 -25.05 4.25
C ILE A 484 29.67 -26.43 4.12
N GLU A 485 30.37 -26.70 3.01
CA GLU A 485 31.09 -27.95 2.80
C GLU A 485 32.26 -28.08 3.77
N GLY A 486 32.73 -26.97 4.34
CA GLY A 486 33.74 -26.96 5.39
C GLY A 486 33.31 -27.59 6.71
N LEU A 487 31.98 -27.75 6.90
CA LEU A 487 31.40 -28.42 8.08
C LEU A 487 31.47 -29.95 7.97
N ILE A 488 31.70 -30.49 6.76
CA ILE A 488 31.88 -31.94 6.56
C ILE A 488 33.25 -32.37 7.05
N PRO A 489 33.36 -33.49 7.77
CA PRO A 489 34.67 -34.07 8.11
C PRO A 489 35.54 -34.33 6.89
N ASP A 490 36.84 -34.08 7.04
CA ASP A 490 37.80 -34.20 5.92
C ASP A 490 37.87 -35.63 5.36
N SER A 491 37.54 -36.66 6.12
CA SER A 491 37.46 -38.06 5.68
C SER A 491 36.57 -38.26 4.46
N TYR A 492 35.35 -37.68 4.47
CA TYR A 492 34.39 -37.78 3.38
C TYR A 492 34.88 -37.02 2.13
N LYS A 493 35.40 -35.81 2.32
CA LYS A 493 35.96 -35.01 1.22
C LYS A 493 37.16 -35.71 0.56
N ASN A 494 38.04 -36.28 1.36
CA ASN A 494 39.19 -37.01 0.87
C ASN A 494 38.80 -38.26 0.06
N THR A 495 37.75 -38.99 0.49
CA THR A 495 37.24 -40.14 -0.26
C THR A 495 36.71 -39.71 -1.63
N VAL A 496 35.92 -38.64 -1.68
CA VAL A 496 35.39 -38.10 -2.95
C VAL A 496 36.52 -37.62 -3.85
N ASN A 497 37.50 -36.89 -3.31
CA ASN A 497 38.65 -36.39 -4.08
C ASN A 497 39.52 -37.53 -4.65
N ALA A 498 39.72 -38.57 -3.86
CA ALA A 498 40.46 -39.75 -4.31
C ALA A 498 39.77 -40.52 -5.44
N ASN A 499 38.41 -40.53 -5.40
CA ASN A 499 37.61 -41.18 -6.43
C ASN A 499 37.39 -40.32 -7.69
N ASN A 500 37.71 -39.01 -7.64
CA ASN A 500 37.47 -38.06 -8.75
C ASN A 500 38.71 -37.17 -9.01
N PRO A 501 39.90 -37.73 -9.29
CA PRO A 501 41.15 -36.97 -9.42
C PRO A 501 41.09 -35.97 -10.59
N GLU A 502 40.40 -36.30 -11.68
CA GLU A 502 40.27 -35.43 -12.84
C GLU A 502 39.50 -34.14 -12.51
N LEU A 503 38.39 -34.26 -11.75
CA LEU A 503 37.61 -33.08 -11.30
C LEU A 503 38.42 -32.20 -10.35
N VAL A 504 39.20 -32.79 -9.46
CA VAL A 504 40.10 -32.06 -8.56
C VAL A 504 41.13 -31.27 -9.37
N GLN A 505 41.73 -31.91 -10.37
CA GLN A 505 42.73 -31.29 -11.24
C GLN A 505 42.14 -30.16 -12.09
N GLN A 506 40.93 -30.34 -12.65
CA GLN A 506 40.19 -29.30 -13.37
C GLN A 506 39.82 -28.13 -12.45
N GLY A 507 39.44 -28.41 -11.21
CA GLY A 507 39.14 -27.40 -10.19
C GLY A 507 40.33 -26.52 -9.78
N ILE A 508 41.56 -26.98 -10.01
CA ILE A 508 42.82 -26.27 -9.69
C ILE A 508 43.43 -25.61 -10.93
N HIS A 509 43.51 -26.32 -12.04
CA HIS A 509 44.29 -25.93 -13.21
C HIS A 509 43.47 -25.65 -14.48
N GLY A 510 42.15 -25.85 -14.46
CA GLY A 510 41.26 -25.58 -15.59
C GLY A 510 41.05 -24.08 -15.88
N THR A 511 40.38 -23.78 -16.96
CA THR A 511 39.86 -22.43 -17.25
C THR A 511 38.91 -21.99 -16.15
N LYS A 512 38.59 -20.70 -16.04
CA LYS A 512 37.66 -20.18 -15.02
C LYS A 512 36.29 -20.89 -15.03
N GLU A 513 35.79 -21.25 -16.21
CA GLU A 513 34.51 -21.96 -16.36
C GLU A 513 34.64 -23.44 -15.93
N GLU A 514 35.72 -24.11 -16.35
CA GLU A 514 36.01 -25.50 -15.94
C GLU A 514 36.21 -25.58 -14.42
N GLN A 515 36.94 -24.64 -13.82
CA GLN A 515 37.12 -24.57 -12.38
C GLN A 515 35.80 -24.41 -11.65
N LYS A 516 34.91 -23.53 -12.14
CA LYS A 516 33.59 -23.31 -11.54
C LYS A 516 32.72 -24.57 -11.64
N THR A 517 32.69 -25.18 -12.81
CA THR A 517 31.92 -26.42 -13.05
C THR A 517 32.43 -27.58 -12.20
N ALA A 518 33.73 -27.80 -12.19
CA ALA A 518 34.36 -28.87 -11.40
C ALA A 518 34.13 -28.68 -9.89
N LYS A 519 34.27 -27.46 -9.38
CA LYS A 519 33.97 -27.13 -7.98
C LYS A 519 32.49 -27.41 -7.63
N ASN A 520 31.54 -27.00 -8.47
CA ASN A 520 30.14 -27.25 -8.23
C ASN A 520 29.80 -28.75 -8.25
N THR A 521 30.41 -29.50 -9.17
CA THR A 521 30.27 -30.96 -9.23
C THR A 521 30.82 -31.63 -7.97
N LEU A 522 32.00 -31.22 -7.51
CA LEU A 522 32.61 -31.73 -6.28
C LEU A 522 31.76 -31.43 -5.04
N LYS A 523 31.17 -30.24 -4.94
CA LYS A 523 30.26 -29.89 -3.85
C LYS A 523 29.05 -30.84 -3.78
N GLY A 524 28.45 -31.14 -4.91
CA GLY A 524 27.35 -32.11 -4.99
C GLY A 524 27.76 -33.52 -4.59
N LEU A 525 29.00 -33.94 -4.99
CA LEU A 525 29.55 -35.25 -4.62
C LEU A 525 29.90 -35.34 -3.12
N TYR A 526 30.39 -34.26 -2.50
CA TYR A 526 30.63 -34.20 -1.05
C TYR A 526 29.30 -34.36 -0.27
N LEU A 527 28.26 -33.66 -0.68
CA LEU A 527 26.93 -33.80 -0.06
C LEU A 527 26.39 -35.23 -0.20
N LYS A 528 26.50 -35.80 -1.40
CA LYS A 528 26.06 -37.18 -1.65
C LYS A 528 26.77 -38.19 -0.76
N GLU A 529 28.10 -38.15 -0.74
CA GLU A 529 28.94 -39.06 0.06
C GLU A 529 28.62 -38.91 1.56
N PHE A 530 28.45 -37.68 2.03
CA PHE A 530 28.11 -37.37 3.41
C PHE A 530 26.71 -37.89 3.77
N ARG A 531 25.74 -37.64 2.91
CA ARG A 531 24.33 -38.08 3.12
C ARG A 531 24.19 -39.62 3.16
N GLU A 532 24.97 -40.31 2.34
CA GLU A 532 24.88 -41.77 2.26
C GLU A 532 25.62 -42.49 3.40
N LYS A 533 26.66 -41.90 3.98
CA LYS A 533 27.53 -42.58 4.94
C LYS A 533 27.56 -42.00 6.34
N ALA A 534 27.17 -40.74 6.53
CA ALA A 534 27.20 -40.15 7.85
C ALA A 534 25.93 -40.54 8.64
N GLU A 535 26.14 -41.04 9.86
CA GLU A 535 25.04 -41.41 10.72
C GLU A 535 24.46 -40.19 11.47
N PRO A 536 23.14 -39.95 11.44
CA PRO A 536 22.51 -38.89 12.24
C PRO A 536 22.86 -39.03 13.73
N ASN A 537 23.04 -37.87 14.40
CA ASN A 537 23.48 -37.78 15.80
C ASN A 537 24.88 -38.31 16.12
N SER A 538 25.67 -38.62 15.12
CA SER A 538 27.11 -38.94 15.27
C SER A 538 27.95 -37.66 15.39
N ASN A 539 29.25 -37.87 15.67
CA ASN A 539 30.21 -36.76 15.72
C ASN A 539 30.46 -36.11 14.32
N ASP A 540 30.09 -36.78 13.24
CA ASP A 540 30.22 -36.28 11.87
C ASP A 540 29.36 -35.04 11.62
N TYR A 541 28.25 -34.90 12.35
CA TYR A 541 27.36 -33.75 12.30
C TYR A 541 27.68 -32.66 13.34
N ALA A 542 28.76 -32.79 14.14
CA ALA A 542 29.02 -31.89 15.27
C ALA A 542 29.06 -30.41 14.89
N GLU A 543 29.72 -30.06 13.77
CA GLU A 543 29.79 -28.67 13.31
C GLU A 543 28.44 -28.18 12.74
N PHE A 544 27.68 -29.02 12.05
CA PHE A 544 26.34 -28.73 11.60
C PHE A 544 25.39 -28.46 12.75
N TYR A 545 25.46 -29.24 13.85
CA TYR A 545 24.62 -29.06 15.01
C TYR A 545 24.89 -27.76 15.77
N LYS A 546 26.14 -27.25 15.74
CA LYS A 546 26.47 -25.92 16.25
C LYS A 546 25.78 -24.84 15.44
N LEU A 547 25.77 -24.95 14.10
CA LEU A 547 25.10 -24.06 13.19
C LEU A 547 23.56 -24.10 13.42
N VAL A 548 22.99 -25.32 13.45
CA VAL A 548 21.55 -25.52 13.70
C VAL A 548 21.11 -24.92 15.03
N LYS A 549 21.89 -25.08 16.10
CA LYS A 549 21.59 -24.46 17.39
C LYS A 549 21.52 -22.93 17.31
N THR A 550 22.39 -22.32 16.48
CA THR A 550 22.36 -20.87 16.27
C THR A 550 21.13 -20.45 15.48
N LEU A 551 20.81 -21.20 14.41
CA LEU A 551 19.61 -20.95 13.59
C LEU A 551 18.31 -21.12 14.38
N ASN A 552 18.18 -22.22 15.12
CA ASN A 552 17.00 -22.45 15.97
C ASN A 552 16.80 -21.35 17.02
N LYS A 553 17.89 -20.70 17.48
CA LYS A 553 17.81 -19.54 18.36
C LYS A 553 17.40 -18.27 17.60
N ALA A 554 17.79 -18.13 16.34
CA ALA A 554 17.46 -16.99 15.51
C ALA A 554 15.97 -16.98 15.08
N PHE A 555 15.34 -18.16 15.00
CA PHE A 555 13.90 -18.33 14.68
C PHE A 555 12.97 -18.34 15.92
N ARG A 556 13.51 -18.22 17.11
CA ARG A 556 12.72 -18.05 18.37
C ARG A 556 12.60 -16.59 18.75
#